data_6a0c021512b9ecb098b9309e330aeae1
#
_entry.id   6a0c021512b9ecb098b9309e330aeae1
#
_cell.length_a   1.000
_cell.length_b   1.000
_cell.length_c   1.000
_cell.angle_alpha   90.00
_cell.angle_beta   90.00
_cell.angle_gamma   90.00
#
_symmetry.space_group_name_H-M   'P 1'
#
loop_
_entity.id
_entity.type
_entity.pdbx_description
1 polymer ?
#
loop_
_entity_poly.entity_id
_entity_poly.type
_entity_poly.pdbx_seq_one_letter_code
_entity_poly.pdbx_strand_id
1 'polypeptide(L)'
;MDGRVVSQGVLIVSGVRDDGFREILGVEVADTESEATYQELFRSLKGRGLSGVELVVSDDHGGLKAAIARNFQGAAYQRCQVHYARNLLGMVSHARRKELSEGLRGVFAAPSREMALRLASELAAHWHASHPRVAEHLEEHIEECLTCLSFPESHRRRIRTTNGLERLNQEIKRRTRVVRIFPNSQACLRLVSALAVEQSEEWVTGRRYLDMEELREHRRLEKCEAEEVMLAKR
;
A
#
# COMPACT_ATOMS: atom_id res chain seq x y z
N MET A 1 -37.38 7.51 -4.56
CA MET A 1 -36.15 6.91 -5.14
C MET A 1 -36.18 7.18 -6.63
N ASP A 2 -35.27 8.00 -7.12
CA ASP A 2 -35.37 8.63 -8.46
C ASP A 2 -35.00 7.71 -9.65
N GLY A 3 -35.01 6.39 -9.48
CA GLY A 3 -34.74 5.41 -10.56
C GLY A 3 -33.39 5.56 -11.27
N ARG A 4 -32.48 6.41 -10.76
CA ARG A 4 -31.16 6.68 -11.36
C ARG A 4 -30.11 5.76 -10.78
N VAL A 5 -29.37 5.06 -11.65
CA VAL A 5 -28.19 4.28 -11.25
C VAL A 5 -27.04 5.24 -11.03
N VAL A 6 -26.41 5.18 -9.85
CA VAL A 6 -25.21 5.93 -9.52
C VAL A 6 -24.04 4.96 -9.30
N SER A 7 -22.83 5.38 -9.72
CA SER A 7 -21.62 4.63 -9.45
C SER A 7 -21.07 5.04 -8.10
N GLN A 8 -20.75 4.06 -7.24
CA GLN A 8 -20.15 4.28 -5.93
C GLN A 8 -18.86 3.44 -5.79
N GLY A 9 -17.90 3.96 -5.04
CA GLY A 9 -16.69 3.25 -4.66
C GLY A 9 -16.93 2.37 -3.43
N VAL A 10 -16.25 1.25 -3.33
CA VAL A 10 -16.18 0.45 -2.10
C VAL A 10 -14.74 0.52 -1.60
N LEU A 11 -14.56 1.13 -0.45
CA LEU A 11 -13.28 1.27 0.22
C LEU A 11 -13.09 0.10 1.20
N ILE A 12 -11.97 -0.60 1.10
CA ILE A 12 -11.63 -1.72 1.98
C ILE A 12 -10.26 -1.46 2.59
N VAL A 13 -10.19 -1.53 3.92
CA VAL A 13 -8.94 -1.42 4.67
C VAL A 13 -8.63 -2.76 5.31
N SER A 14 -7.46 -3.28 5.05
CA SER A 14 -6.92 -4.46 5.73
C SER A 14 -5.66 -4.08 6.49
N GLY A 15 -5.41 -4.73 7.63
CA GLY A 15 -4.23 -4.54 8.43
C GLY A 15 -3.58 -5.86 8.82
N VAL A 16 -2.36 -5.76 9.34
CA VAL A 16 -1.67 -6.85 10.03
C VAL A 16 -1.54 -6.42 11.48
N ARG A 17 -2.05 -7.25 12.38
CA ARG A 17 -2.04 -7.01 13.81
C ARG A 17 -0.64 -7.26 14.39
N ASP A 18 -0.45 -6.85 15.64
CA ASP A 18 0.79 -7.05 16.40
C ASP A 18 1.09 -8.53 16.76
N ASP A 19 0.12 -9.43 16.54
CA ASP A 19 0.31 -10.88 16.58
C ASP A 19 0.70 -11.50 15.23
N GLY A 20 0.75 -10.69 14.17
CA GLY A 20 1.15 -11.07 12.82
C GLY A 20 0.03 -11.62 11.94
N PHE A 21 -1.20 -11.70 12.43
CA PHE A 21 -2.34 -12.10 11.62
C PHE A 21 -2.92 -10.92 10.86
N ARG A 22 -3.45 -11.22 9.68
CA ARG A 22 -4.09 -10.25 8.82
C ARG A 22 -5.58 -10.23 9.06
N GLU A 23 -6.18 -9.05 9.04
CA GLU A 23 -7.63 -8.86 9.16
C GLU A 23 -8.15 -7.72 8.29
N ILE A 24 -9.47 -7.67 8.06
CA ILE A 24 -10.12 -6.55 7.42
C ILE A 24 -10.62 -5.61 8.49
N LEU A 25 -10.06 -4.40 8.51
CA LEU A 25 -10.33 -3.38 9.52
C LEU A 25 -11.62 -2.59 9.25
N GLY A 26 -11.99 -2.46 7.97
CA GLY A 26 -13.18 -1.70 7.59
C GLY A 26 -13.56 -1.84 6.13
N VAL A 27 -14.85 -1.65 5.89
CA VAL A 27 -15.49 -1.55 4.58
C VAL A 27 -16.41 -0.34 4.61
N GLU A 28 -16.34 0.49 3.58
CA GLU A 28 -17.19 1.66 3.41
C GLU A 28 -17.62 1.82 1.95
N VAL A 29 -18.84 2.28 1.75
CA VAL A 29 -19.36 2.63 0.41
C VAL A 29 -19.41 4.15 0.32
N ALA A 30 -18.71 4.71 -0.64
CA ALA A 30 -18.55 6.14 -0.81
C ALA A 30 -18.91 6.60 -2.22
N ASP A 31 -19.46 7.79 -2.34
CA ASP A 31 -19.78 8.40 -3.64
C ASP A 31 -18.51 8.83 -4.40
N THR A 32 -17.49 9.22 -3.67
CA THR A 32 -16.22 9.69 -4.24
C THR A 32 -15.03 9.23 -3.40
N GLU A 33 -13.93 8.95 -4.07
CA GLU A 33 -12.62 8.73 -3.44
C GLU A 33 -11.94 10.09 -3.22
N SER A 34 -12.31 10.77 -2.13
CA SER A 34 -11.77 12.08 -1.75
C SER A 34 -10.98 12.02 -0.45
N GLU A 35 -10.16 13.05 -0.19
CA GLU A 35 -9.46 13.17 1.09
C GLU A 35 -10.44 13.13 2.28
N ALA A 36 -11.60 13.81 2.16
CA ALA A 36 -12.61 13.83 3.21
C ALA A 36 -13.16 12.44 3.52
N THR A 37 -13.47 11.66 2.49
CA THR A 37 -13.95 10.28 2.62
C THR A 37 -12.92 9.39 3.33
N TYR A 38 -11.65 9.46 2.93
CA TYR A 38 -10.59 8.71 3.60
C TYR A 38 -10.36 9.17 5.04
N GLN A 39 -10.49 10.46 5.32
CA GLN A 39 -10.40 10.97 6.69
C GLN A 39 -11.50 10.44 7.61
N GLU A 40 -12.75 10.38 7.11
CA GLU A 40 -13.86 9.82 7.86
C GLU A 40 -13.65 8.34 8.15
N LEU A 41 -13.25 7.57 7.15
CA LEU A 41 -12.89 6.16 7.30
C LEU A 41 -11.81 5.97 8.36
N PHE A 42 -10.72 6.72 8.31
CA PHE A 42 -9.61 6.60 9.27
C PHE A 42 -10.01 7.05 10.69
N ARG A 43 -10.84 8.10 10.83
CA ARG A 43 -11.40 8.48 12.14
C ARG A 43 -12.28 7.38 12.72
N SER A 44 -13.11 6.75 11.89
CA SER A 44 -13.93 5.61 12.29
C SER A 44 -13.08 4.44 12.78
N LEU A 45 -11.99 4.10 12.06
CA LEU A 45 -11.05 3.05 12.48
C LEU A 45 -10.39 3.39 13.82
N LYS A 46 -9.91 4.62 14.00
CA LYS A 46 -9.31 5.10 15.25
C LYS A 46 -10.31 5.10 16.40
N GLY A 47 -11.55 5.53 16.14
CA GLY A 47 -12.64 5.49 17.14
C GLY A 47 -12.99 4.08 17.60
N ARG A 48 -12.71 3.06 16.77
CA ARG A 48 -12.87 1.63 17.11
C ARG A 48 -11.61 1.02 17.73
N GLY A 49 -10.57 1.82 17.99
CA GLY A 49 -9.36 1.38 18.70
C GLY A 49 -8.12 1.17 17.82
N LEU A 50 -8.15 1.48 16.52
CA LEU A 50 -6.93 1.41 15.69
C LEU A 50 -5.88 2.40 16.21
N SER A 51 -4.74 1.87 16.62
CA SER A 51 -3.60 2.62 17.14
C SER A 51 -2.28 1.95 16.76
N GLY A 52 -1.15 2.64 16.97
CA GLY A 52 0.17 2.05 16.77
C GLY A 52 0.49 1.67 15.31
N VAL A 53 -0.10 2.36 14.33
CA VAL A 53 0.16 2.08 12.92
C VAL A 53 1.59 2.45 12.56
N GLU A 54 2.41 1.47 12.20
CA GLU A 54 3.82 1.65 11.84
C GLU A 54 4.03 1.85 10.34
N LEU A 55 3.20 1.26 9.51
CA LEU A 55 3.31 1.33 8.05
C LEU A 55 1.93 1.39 7.40
N VAL A 56 1.80 2.27 6.41
CA VAL A 56 0.65 2.29 5.50
C VAL A 56 1.12 2.02 4.08
N VAL A 57 0.49 1.06 3.41
CA VAL A 57 0.78 0.70 2.01
C VAL A 57 -0.42 1.05 1.15
N SER A 58 -0.23 1.88 0.13
CA SER A 58 -1.29 2.24 -0.81
C SER A 58 -0.76 2.48 -2.23
N ASP A 59 -1.68 2.71 -3.15
CA ASP A 59 -1.38 3.31 -4.45
C ASP A 59 -1.22 4.84 -4.32
N ASP A 60 -0.92 5.50 -5.44
CA ASP A 60 -0.69 6.93 -5.50
C ASP A 60 -2.01 7.68 -5.76
N HIS A 61 -2.76 7.89 -4.69
CA HIS A 61 -3.96 8.71 -4.71
C HIS A 61 -3.77 9.92 -3.79
N GLY A 62 -3.79 11.14 -4.35
CA GLY A 62 -3.46 12.35 -3.61
C GLY A 62 -4.30 12.56 -2.34
N GLY A 63 -5.62 12.37 -2.44
CA GLY A 63 -6.52 12.45 -1.29
C GLY A 63 -6.23 11.39 -0.22
N LEU A 64 -5.88 10.18 -0.63
CA LEU A 64 -5.50 9.10 0.30
C LEU A 64 -4.18 9.42 1.02
N LYS A 65 -3.15 9.87 0.28
CA LYS A 65 -1.87 10.27 0.88
C LYS A 65 -2.04 11.40 1.88
N ALA A 66 -2.82 12.43 1.55
CA ALA A 66 -3.12 13.54 2.46
C ALA A 66 -3.84 13.06 3.74
N ALA A 67 -4.83 12.18 3.59
CA ALA A 67 -5.55 11.59 4.72
C ALA A 67 -4.63 10.71 5.60
N ILE A 68 -3.73 9.92 5.01
CA ILE A 68 -2.72 9.12 5.73
C ILE A 68 -1.82 10.04 6.56
N ALA A 69 -1.23 11.06 5.95
CA ALA A 69 -0.33 11.98 6.63
C ALA A 69 -0.98 12.68 7.84
N ARG A 70 -2.28 12.99 7.75
CA ARG A 70 -3.03 13.63 8.84
C ARG A 70 -3.44 12.68 9.96
N ASN A 71 -3.76 11.43 9.63
CA ASN A 71 -4.33 10.49 10.60
C ASN A 71 -3.32 9.55 11.23
N PHE A 72 -2.22 9.24 10.55
CA PHE A 72 -1.21 8.28 10.98
C PHE A 72 0.17 8.93 11.06
N GLN A 73 0.25 10.02 11.83
CA GLN A 73 1.51 10.71 12.09
C GLN A 73 2.53 9.76 12.73
N GLY A 74 3.71 9.69 12.15
CA GLY A 74 4.77 8.76 12.57
C GLY A 74 4.73 7.38 11.89
N ALA A 75 3.65 7.03 11.19
CA ALA A 75 3.64 5.84 10.34
C ALA A 75 4.46 6.07 9.07
N ALA A 76 5.25 5.07 8.70
CA ALA A 76 5.94 5.07 7.41
C ALA A 76 4.93 4.88 6.27
N TYR A 77 5.21 5.48 5.11
CA TYR A 77 4.40 5.31 3.91
C TYR A 77 5.15 4.50 2.86
N GLN A 78 4.51 3.48 2.33
CA GLN A 78 5.00 2.67 1.22
C GLN A 78 4.04 2.80 0.03
N ARG A 79 4.51 3.36 -1.06
CA ARG A 79 3.79 3.34 -2.33
C ARG A 79 3.88 1.94 -2.96
N CYS A 80 2.78 1.42 -3.46
CA CYS A 80 2.72 0.12 -4.09
C CYS A 80 3.66 0.04 -5.32
N GLN A 81 4.69 -0.81 -5.25
CA GLN A 81 5.68 -0.97 -6.33
C GLN A 81 5.05 -1.40 -7.66
N VAL A 82 3.99 -2.22 -7.62
CA VAL A 82 3.30 -2.70 -8.84
C VAL A 82 2.57 -1.57 -9.53
N HIS A 83 1.83 -0.74 -8.77
CA HIS A 83 1.15 0.43 -9.35
C HIS A 83 2.14 1.47 -9.86
N TYR A 84 3.20 1.73 -9.11
CA TYR A 84 4.28 2.62 -9.53
C TYR A 84 4.90 2.17 -10.86
N ALA A 85 5.31 0.89 -10.94
CA ALA A 85 5.87 0.34 -12.18
C ALA A 85 4.88 0.42 -13.36
N ARG A 86 3.59 0.13 -13.12
CA ARG A 86 2.53 0.24 -14.15
C ARG A 86 2.41 1.66 -14.67
N ASN A 87 2.46 2.66 -13.78
CA ASN A 87 2.39 4.08 -14.15
C ASN A 87 3.58 4.47 -15.04
N LEU A 88 4.80 4.12 -14.64
CA LEU A 88 6.01 4.38 -15.44
C LEU A 88 5.98 3.67 -16.80
N LEU A 89 5.59 2.38 -16.84
CA LEU A 89 5.46 1.64 -18.08
C LEU A 89 4.39 2.21 -19.03
N GLY A 90 3.43 2.95 -18.51
CA GLY A 90 2.45 3.71 -19.27
C GLY A 90 3.04 4.95 -19.97
N MET A 91 4.19 5.46 -19.51
CA MET A 91 4.86 6.65 -20.07
C MET A 91 5.76 6.33 -21.26
N VAL A 92 6.01 5.05 -21.54
CA VAL A 92 6.88 4.61 -22.64
C VAL A 92 6.12 3.76 -23.66
N SER A 93 6.64 3.71 -24.90
CA SER A 93 6.10 2.86 -25.96
C SER A 93 6.22 1.37 -25.59
N HIS A 94 5.38 0.53 -26.19
CA HIS A 94 5.38 -0.91 -25.94
C HIS A 94 6.77 -1.55 -26.12
N ALA A 95 7.53 -1.13 -27.13
CA ALA A 95 8.87 -1.65 -27.43
C ALA A 95 9.88 -1.37 -26.30
N ARG A 96 9.71 -0.27 -25.56
CA ARG A 96 10.62 0.14 -24.48
C ARG A 96 10.23 -0.38 -23.08
N ARG A 97 9.01 -0.93 -22.94
CA ARG A 97 8.51 -1.41 -21.64
C ARG A 97 9.36 -2.50 -21.01
N LYS A 98 9.89 -3.41 -21.82
CA LYS A 98 10.72 -4.51 -21.31
C LYS A 98 11.97 -3.96 -20.62
N GLU A 99 12.68 -3.06 -21.27
CA GLU A 99 13.90 -2.43 -20.76
C GLU A 99 13.64 -1.67 -19.44
N LEU A 100 12.61 -0.81 -19.39
CA LEU A 100 12.24 -0.10 -18.18
C LEU A 100 11.82 -1.06 -17.05
N SER A 101 11.06 -2.10 -17.37
CA SER A 101 10.65 -3.11 -16.40
C SER A 101 11.85 -3.88 -15.80
N GLU A 102 12.86 -4.19 -16.59
CA GLU A 102 14.09 -4.84 -16.13
C GLU A 102 14.88 -3.91 -15.21
N GLY A 103 15.04 -2.63 -15.56
CA GLY A 103 15.66 -1.63 -14.71
C GLY A 103 14.93 -1.46 -13.36
N LEU A 104 13.61 -1.30 -13.38
CA LEU A 104 12.80 -1.21 -12.15
C LEU A 104 12.90 -2.48 -11.28
N ARG A 105 12.96 -3.65 -11.91
CA ARG A 105 13.14 -4.91 -11.18
C ARG A 105 14.48 -4.94 -10.45
N GLY A 106 15.55 -4.42 -11.07
CA GLY A 106 16.86 -4.26 -10.43
C GLY A 106 16.79 -3.37 -9.20
N VAL A 107 16.13 -2.20 -9.31
CA VAL A 107 15.93 -1.27 -8.20
C VAL A 107 15.14 -1.94 -7.05
N PHE A 108 14.02 -2.59 -7.34
CA PHE A 108 13.17 -3.22 -6.32
C PHE A 108 13.72 -4.51 -5.72
N ALA A 109 14.72 -5.12 -6.35
CA ALA A 109 15.41 -6.32 -5.86
C ALA A 109 16.70 -5.98 -5.10
N ALA A 110 17.07 -4.70 -4.98
CA ALA A 110 18.27 -4.28 -4.29
C ALA A 110 18.22 -4.71 -2.80
N PRO A 111 19.37 -5.14 -2.24
CA PRO A 111 19.44 -5.64 -0.87
C PRO A 111 19.31 -4.53 0.17
N SER A 112 19.68 -3.30 -0.16
CA SER A 112 19.64 -2.14 0.72
C SER A 112 19.02 -0.93 0.06
N ARG A 113 18.54 0.03 0.88
CA ARG A 113 17.99 1.30 0.41
C ARG A 113 19.03 2.11 -0.38
N GLU A 114 20.26 2.15 0.10
CA GLU A 114 21.36 2.85 -0.57
C GLU A 114 21.61 2.31 -1.98
N MET A 115 21.71 0.99 -2.12
CA MET A 115 21.87 0.35 -3.42
C MET A 115 20.66 0.61 -4.33
N ALA A 116 19.44 0.54 -3.79
CA ALA A 116 18.23 0.82 -4.54
C ALA A 116 18.21 2.26 -5.09
N LEU A 117 18.57 3.24 -4.28
CA LEU A 117 18.63 4.65 -4.69
C LEU A 117 19.70 4.88 -5.75
N ARG A 118 20.89 4.25 -5.61
CA ARG A 118 21.91 4.31 -6.64
C ARG A 118 21.44 3.75 -7.97
N LEU A 119 20.85 2.56 -7.98
CA LEU A 119 20.30 1.95 -9.19
C LEU A 119 19.16 2.77 -9.79
N ALA A 120 18.35 3.41 -8.96
CA ALA A 120 17.29 4.30 -9.43
C ALA A 120 17.85 5.55 -10.10
N SER A 121 18.91 6.15 -9.54
CA SER A 121 19.61 7.30 -10.14
C SER A 121 20.26 6.93 -11.48
N GLU A 122 20.92 5.78 -11.56
CA GLU A 122 21.48 5.25 -12.80
C GLU A 122 20.39 5.02 -13.87
N LEU A 123 19.25 4.48 -13.46
CA LEU A 123 18.08 4.28 -14.33
C LEU A 123 17.51 5.61 -14.81
N ALA A 124 17.36 6.60 -13.93
CA ALA A 124 16.88 7.94 -14.29
C ALA A 124 17.82 8.59 -15.29
N ALA A 125 19.13 8.57 -15.06
CA ALA A 125 20.14 9.11 -15.98
C ALA A 125 20.08 8.43 -17.36
N HIS A 126 19.88 7.11 -17.41
CA HIS A 126 19.73 6.36 -18.68
C HIS A 126 18.52 6.84 -19.50
N TRP A 127 17.40 7.15 -18.81
CA TRP A 127 16.16 7.56 -19.49
C TRP A 127 16.05 9.07 -19.74
N HIS A 128 16.89 9.89 -19.12
CA HIS A 128 16.79 11.35 -19.15
C HIS A 128 16.75 11.93 -20.58
N ALA A 129 17.64 11.49 -21.47
CA ALA A 129 17.71 12.02 -22.82
C ALA A 129 16.52 11.60 -23.71
N SER A 130 16.01 10.38 -23.54
CA SER A 130 14.96 9.82 -24.42
C SER A 130 13.54 10.00 -23.89
N HIS A 131 13.37 9.96 -22.56
CA HIS A 131 12.08 10.04 -21.86
C HIS A 131 12.24 10.84 -20.56
N PRO A 132 12.42 12.18 -20.62
CA PRO A 132 12.71 13.00 -19.44
C PRO A 132 11.64 12.88 -18.34
N ARG A 133 10.36 12.73 -18.71
CA ARG A 133 9.27 12.52 -17.74
C ARG A 133 9.40 11.21 -16.93
N VAL A 134 10.02 10.18 -17.49
CA VAL A 134 10.33 8.93 -16.75
C VAL A 134 11.44 9.18 -15.75
N ALA A 135 12.48 9.93 -16.15
CA ALA A 135 13.58 10.29 -15.27
C ALA A 135 13.11 11.15 -14.09
N GLU A 136 12.37 12.25 -14.37
CA GLU A 136 11.77 13.11 -13.35
C GLU A 136 10.91 12.29 -12.34
N HIS A 137 10.05 11.41 -12.85
CA HIS A 137 9.19 10.60 -12.00
C HIS A 137 9.98 9.60 -11.14
N LEU A 138 11.09 9.07 -11.65
CA LEU A 138 12.00 8.24 -10.85
C LEU A 138 12.66 9.07 -9.75
N GLU A 139 13.20 10.23 -10.06
CA GLU A 139 13.90 11.11 -9.11
C GLU A 139 12.97 11.60 -7.98
N GLU A 140 11.73 11.96 -8.32
CA GLU A 140 10.81 12.56 -7.36
C GLU A 140 10.08 11.53 -6.47
N HIS A 141 9.85 10.31 -6.96
CA HIS A 141 8.87 9.42 -6.30
C HIS A 141 9.38 8.02 -5.95
N ILE A 142 10.56 7.61 -6.41
CA ILE A 142 11.04 6.25 -6.18
C ILE A 142 11.22 5.93 -4.70
N GLU A 143 11.60 6.91 -3.89
CA GLU A 143 11.83 6.74 -2.46
C GLU A 143 10.59 6.22 -1.71
N GLU A 144 9.40 6.66 -2.10
CA GLU A 144 8.15 6.19 -1.52
C GLU A 144 7.92 4.69 -1.77
N CYS A 145 8.56 4.13 -2.81
CA CYS A 145 8.48 2.71 -3.16
C CYS A 145 9.52 1.84 -2.43
N LEU A 146 10.47 2.46 -1.72
CA LEU A 146 11.60 1.79 -1.08
C LEU A 146 11.48 1.70 0.45
N THR A 147 10.41 2.22 1.03
CA THR A 147 10.16 2.21 2.48
C THR A 147 10.17 0.78 3.05
N CYS A 148 9.71 -0.21 2.28
CA CYS A 148 9.76 -1.61 2.68
C CYS A 148 11.18 -2.13 2.98
N LEU A 149 12.23 -1.47 2.49
CA LEU A 149 13.62 -1.84 2.76
C LEU A 149 14.07 -1.53 4.20
N SER A 150 13.34 -0.66 4.92
CA SER A 150 13.51 -0.39 6.36
C SER A 150 12.79 -1.39 7.26
N PHE A 151 12.40 -2.54 6.71
CA PHE A 151 11.73 -3.63 7.42
C PHE A 151 12.49 -4.94 7.21
N PRO A 152 12.30 -5.94 8.08
CA PRO A 152 12.93 -7.25 7.96
C PRO A 152 12.76 -7.83 6.55
N GLU A 153 13.79 -8.49 6.05
CA GLU A 153 13.81 -9.01 4.68
C GLU A 153 12.62 -9.95 4.39
N SER A 154 12.26 -10.79 5.34
CA SER A 154 11.12 -11.71 5.25
C SER A 154 9.79 -10.99 5.06
N HIS A 155 9.66 -9.74 5.56
CA HIS A 155 8.46 -8.93 5.46
C HIS A 155 8.34 -8.20 4.11
N ARG A 156 9.47 -7.77 3.53
CA ARG A 156 9.54 -6.86 2.36
C ARG A 156 8.62 -7.29 1.22
N ARG A 157 8.59 -8.59 0.90
CA ARG A 157 7.77 -9.13 -0.17
C ARG A 157 6.27 -8.92 0.05
N ARG A 158 5.82 -8.88 1.32
CA ARG A 158 4.40 -8.78 1.69
C ARG A 158 3.91 -7.36 1.85
N ILE A 159 4.83 -6.43 2.17
CA ILE A 159 4.51 -5.03 2.44
C ILE A 159 4.83 -4.07 1.30
N ARG A 160 5.52 -4.50 0.24
CA ARG A 160 5.89 -3.65 -0.90
C ARG A 160 4.79 -3.43 -1.92
N THR A 161 3.66 -4.15 -1.83
CA THR A 161 2.57 -4.08 -2.80
C THR A 161 1.20 -4.24 -2.14
N THR A 162 0.16 -3.72 -2.80
CA THR A 162 -1.26 -3.92 -2.44
C THR A 162 -1.88 -5.18 -3.07
N ASN A 163 -1.10 -6.07 -3.67
CA ASN A 163 -1.59 -7.24 -4.41
C ASN A 163 -2.55 -8.12 -3.60
N GLY A 164 -2.31 -8.23 -2.28
CA GLY A 164 -3.21 -8.98 -1.39
C GLY A 164 -4.60 -8.38 -1.30
N LEU A 165 -4.68 -7.05 -1.26
CA LEU A 165 -5.94 -6.31 -1.26
C LEU A 165 -6.60 -6.33 -2.65
N GLU A 166 -5.82 -6.26 -3.73
CA GLU A 166 -6.35 -6.37 -5.10
C GLU A 166 -7.02 -7.73 -5.33
N ARG A 167 -6.40 -8.83 -4.86
CA ARG A 167 -7.01 -10.18 -4.95
C ARG A 167 -8.33 -10.24 -4.18
N LEU A 168 -8.39 -9.68 -2.98
CA LEU A 168 -9.63 -9.57 -2.21
C LEU A 168 -10.69 -8.79 -3.00
N ASN A 169 -10.32 -7.62 -3.54
CA ASN A 169 -11.23 -6.81 -4.35
C ASN A 169 -11.75 -7.56 -5.59
N GLN A 170 -10.89 -8.34 -6.25
CA GLN A 170 -11.29 -9.18 -7.39
C GLN A 170 -12.29 -10.26 -6.96
N GLU A 171 -12.05 -10.91 -5.84
CA GLU A 171 -12.94 -11.96 -5.32
C GLU A 171 -14.30 -11.38 -4.90
N ILE A 172 -14.32 -10.25 -4.20
CA ILE A 172 -15.56 -9.54 -3.86
C ILE A 172 -16.31 -9.16 -5.14
N LYS A 173 -15.64 -8.57 -6.13
CA LYS A 173 -16.24 -8.24 -7.42
C LYS A 173 -16.82 -9.46 -8.13
N ARG A 174 -16.11 -10.60 -8.10
CA ARG A 174 -16.59 -11.86 -8.68
C ARG A 174 -17.88 -12.33 -8.02
N ARG A 175 -17.94 -12.32 -6.68
CA ARG A 175 -19.10 -12.78 -5.91
C ARG A 175 -20.29 -11.79 -6.01
N THR A 176 -20.04 -10.49 -6.09
CA THR A 176 -21.09 -9.48 -6.19
C THR A 176 -21.63 -9.26 -7.61
N ARG A 177 -20.91 -9.75 -8.63
CA ARG A 177 -21.29 -9.58 -10.05
C ARG A 177 -22.69 -10.10 -10.39
N VAL A 178 -23.19 -11.10 -9.67
CA VAL A 178 -24.53 -11.67 -9.86
C VAL A 178 -25.65 -10.69 -9.51
N VAL A 179 -25.38 -9.74 -8.62
CA VAL A 179 -26.34 -8.72 -8.17
C VAL A 179 -26.55 -7.63 -9.22
N ARG A 180 -25.53 -7.36 -10.06
CA ARG A 180 -25.47 -6.32 -11.11
C ARG A 180 -25.70 -4.90 -10.59
N ILE A 181 -26.87 -4.61 -10.02
CA ILE A 181 -27.25 -3.29 -9.47
C ILE A 181 -27.80 -3.51 -8.07
N PHE A 182 -27.22 -2.82 -7.10
CA PHE A 182 -27.71 -2.83 -5.74
C PHE A 182 -28.88 -1.83 -5.60
N PRO A 183 -29.93 -2.17 -4.83
CA PRO A 183 -31.07 -1.29 -4.63
C PRO A 183 -30.70 0.00 -3.88
N ASN A 184 -29.65 -0.04 -3.05
CA ASN A 184 -29.10 1.10 -2.32
C ASN A 184 -27.70 0.76 -1.78
N SER A 185 -26.98 1.80 -1.30
CA SER A 185 -25.63 1.67 -0.72
C SER A 185 -25.57 0.73 0.49
N GLN A 186 -26.62 0.71 1.28
CA GLN A 186 -26.75 -0.17 2.46
C GLN A 186 -26.78 -1.65 2.08
N ALA A 187 -27.47 -2.01 1.00
CA ALA A 187 -27.50 -3.38 0.50
C ALA A 187 -26.14 -3.80 -0.05
N CYS A 188 -25.43 -2.90 -0.74
CA CYS A 188 -24.05 -3.11 -1.16
C CYS A 188 -23.14 -3.32 0.05
N LEU A 189 -23.18 -2.41 1.01
CA LEU A 189 -22.37 -2.48 2.23
C LEU A 189 -22.59 -3.78 2.99
N ARG A 190 -23.84 -4.22 3.20
CA ARG A 190 -24.14 -5.48 3.88
C ARG A 190 -23.52 -6.69 3.19
N LEU A 191 -23.65 -6.81 1.86
CA LEU A 191 -23.11 -7.95 1.14
C LEU A 191 -21.57 -7.94 1.16
N VAL A 192 -20.96 -6.78 0.87
CA VAL A 192 -19.49 -6.67 0.88
C VAL A 192 -18.93 -6.90 2.28
N SER A 193 -19.57 -6.38 3.32
CA SER A 193 -19.17 -6.62 4.71
C SER A 193 -19.24 -8.09 5.09
N ALA A 194 -20.30 -8.81 4.68
CA ALA A 194 -20.41 -10.25 4.94
C ALA A 194 -19.26 -11.03 4.30
N LEU A 195 -18.92 -10.71 3.03
CA LEU A 195 -17.79 -11.32 2.34
C LEU A 195 -16.43 -10.95 2.98
N ALA A 196 -16.32 -9.72 3.46
CA ALA A 196 -15.13 -9.25 4.15
C ALA A 196 -14.92 -9.95 5.50
N VAL A 197 -16.00 -10.18 6.26
CA VAL A 197 -15.95 -10.94 7.53
C VAL A 197 -15.51 -12.39 7.27
N GLU A 198 -16.13 -13.09 6.32
CA GLU A 198 -15.73 -14.44 5.92
C GLU A 198 -14.23 -14.51 5.60
N GLN A 199 -13.73 -13.59 4.80
CA GLN A 199 -12.31 -13.55 4.44
C GLN A 199 -11.42 -13.19 5.63
N SER A 200 -11.87 -12.30 6.52
CA SER A 200 -11.13 -11.93 7.72
C SER A 200 -10.98 -13.11 8.67
N GLU A 201 -12.05 -13.90 8.87
CA GLU A 201 -12.04 -15.13 9.67
C GLU A 201 -11.06 -16.16 9.11
N GLU A 202 -11.03 -16.37 7.78
CA GLU A 202 -10.03 -17.24 7.13
C GLU A 202 -8.59 -16.75 7.38
N TRP A 203 -8.35 -15.45 7.37
CA TRP A 203 -7.02 -14.90 7.58
C TRP A 203 -6.56 -15.01 9.04
N VAL A 204 -7.45 -14.77 10.00
CA VAL A 204 -7.15 -14.84 11.44
C VAL A 204 -6.94 -16.28 11.91
N THR A 205 -7.65 -17.24 11.30
CA THR A 205 -7.51 -18.68 11.63
C THR A 205 -6.43 -19.38 10.81
N GLY A 206 -5.91 -18.71 9.77
CA GLY A 206 -4.92 -19.25 8.86
C GLY A 206 -3.47 -19.14 9.37
N ARG A 207 -2.54 -18.98 8.43
CA ARG A 207 -1.13 -18.77 8.73
C ARG A 207 -0.85 -17.30 9.06
N ARG A 208 0.04 -17.05 10.01
CA ARG A 208 0.56 -15.71 10.27
C ARG A 208 1.07 -15.09 8.98
N TYR A 209 0.70 -13.83 8.77
CA TYR A 209 1.10 -13.09 7.59
C TYR A 209 2.49 -12.48 7.72
N LEU A 210 2.84 -11.95 8.91
CA LEU A 210 4.16 -11.43 9.24
C LEU A 210 4.65 -12.06 10.55
N ASP A 211 5.96 -12.20 10.69
CA ASP A 211 6.60 -12.53 11.96
C ASP A 211 6.90 -11.24 12.73
N MET A 212 6.06 -10.90 13.68
CA MET A 212 6.18 -9.65 14.43
C MET A 212 7.30 -9.69 15.47
N GLU A 213 7.82 -10.87 15.83
CA GLU A 213 9.00 -10.98 16.70
C GLU A 213 10.25 -10.53 15.94
N GLU A 214 10.39 -10.95 14.67
CA GLU A 214 11.45 -10.47 13.80
C GLU A 214 11.42 -8.96 13.63
N LEU A 215 10.21 -8.34 13.53
CA LEU A 215 10.07 -6.90 13.44
C LEU A 215 10.50 -6.20 14.75
N ARG A 216 10.12 -6.73 15.91
CA ARG A 216 10.52 -6.16 17.21
C ARG A 216 12.03 -6.21 17.40
N GLU A 217 12.66 -7.33 17.05
CA GLU A 217 14.11 -7.48 17.12
C GLU A 217 14.81 -6.52 16.16
N HIS A 218 14.33 -6.41 14.94
CA HIS A 218 14.85 -5.45 13.95
C HIS A 218 14.79 -4.00 14.47
N ARG A 219 13.67 -3.59 15.06
CA ARG A 219 13.51 -2.27 15.68
C ARG A 219 14.43 -2.05 16.87
N ARG A 220 14.70 -3.10 17.64
CA ARG A 220 15.64 -3.02 18.76
C ARG A 220 17.06 -2.77 18.27
N LEU A 221 17.48 -3.49 17.24
CA LEU A 221 18.82 -3.30 16.65
C LEU A 221 18.99 -1.91 16.04
N GLU A 222 18.01 -1.41 15.28
CA GLU A 222 18.05 -0.04 14.73
C GLU A 222 18.21 1.04 15.83
N LYS A 223 17.56 0.87 16.97
CA LYS A 223 17.70 1.80 18.11
C LYS A 223 19.09 1.75 18.73
N CYS A 224 19.65 0.56 18.94
CA CYS A 224 21.00 0.41 19.48
C CYS A 224 22.04 1.05 18.55
N GLU A 225 21.96 0.80 17.24
CA GLU A 225 22.86 1.40 16.24
C GLU A 225 22.75 2.95 16.24
N ALA A 226 21.52 3.48 16.31
CA ALA A 226 21.32 4.94 16.36
C ALA A 226 21.90 5.57 17.63
N GLU A 227 21.80 4.91 18.78
CA GLU A 227 22.39 5.36 20.06
C GLU A 227 23.91 5.32 20.01
N GLU A 228 24.52 4.28 19.47
CA GLU A 228 25.97 4.16 19.31
C GLU A 228 26.52 5.28 18.41
N VAL A 229 25.86 5.57 17.28
CA VAL A 229 26.24 6.65 16.37
C VAL A 229 26.12 8.04 17.06
N MET A 230 25.15 8.23 17.91
CA MET A 230 25.02 9.49 18.68
C MET A 230 26.12 9.63 19.74
N LEU A 231 26.51 8.54 20.40
CA LEU A 231 27.58 8.54 21.39
C LEU A 231 28.95 8.78 20.72
N ALA A 232 29.19 8.23 19.54
CA ALA A 232 30.45 8.39 18.78
C ALA A 232 30.66 9.82 18.23
N LYS A 233 29.60 10.63 18.15
CA LYS A 233 29.64 12.05 17.68
C LYS A 233 29.78 13.07 18.82
N ARG A 234 29.81 12.63 20.08
CA ARG A 234 30.06 13.46 21.27
C ARG A 234 31.53 13.39 21.68
#